data_e21f7cc525796598cc5b1e2c7b1d48ed
#
_entry.id   e21f7cc525796598cc5b1e2c7b1d48ed
#
_cell.length_a   1.000
_cell.length_b   1.000
_cell.length_c   1.000
_cell.angle_alpha   90.00
_cell.angle_beta   90.00
_cell.angle_gamma   90.00
#
_symmetry.space_group_name_H-M   'P 1'
#
loop_
_entity.id
_entity.type
_entity.pdbx_description
1 polymer ?
#
loop_
_entity_poly.entity_id
_entity_poly.type
_entity_poly.pdbx_seq_one_letter_code
_entity_poly.pdbx_strand_id
1 'polypeptide(L)'
;MTGFKKRLASTALATTMTLTALPVSVFFISTGAAAEGVPSGFAYAQGTRFMLDGSPFYYAGTNCYYLTFKSQEAVDNVFKDAEAMGLKVIRVWGNLDVGVKTGTTDSEGKPVFTNNNDGPGEKDGIYFQYFDKALGKPVTNFGEDGIKKLDYALYQAEKHGIKLLITFTNYWDAFGGMGQYVKWAEELGISGLKKDDFYTNETLKGWYKDYVNGLLNHTNPYTGRKLKDEPSVFAWELANEPRCNTDAQCKDNILYNWAKEMSEYVKSVDP
;
A
#
# COMPACT_ATOMS: atom_id res chain seq x y z
N MET A 1 -84.65 -70.66 -12.81
CA MET A 1 -83.55 -71.48 -13.19
C MET A 1 -82.28 -70.68 -13.06
N THR A 2 -81.60 -70.96 -12.06
CA THR A 2 -80.21 -70.75 -11.67
C THR A 2 -79.38 -69.74 -12.40
N GLY A 3 -79.15 -68.59 -11.78
CA GLY A 3 -78.17 -67.58 -12.16
C GLY A 3 -76.98 -67.56 -11.22
N PHE A 4 -75.81 -67.82 -11.75
CA PHE A 4 -74.54 -67.86 -11.04
C PHE A 4 -73.99 -66.42 -10.86
N LYS A 5 -73.89 -65.93 -9.64
CA LYS A 5 -73.19 -64.65 -9.36
C LYS A 5 -71.71 -64.93 -9.23
N LYS A 6 -70.91 -64.40 -10.19
CA LYS A 6 -69.45 -64.32 -10.04
C LYS A 6 -69.08 -63.06 -9.25
N ARG A 7 -68.41 -63.24 -8.13
CA ARG A 7 -67.75 -62.21 -7.38
C ARG A 7 -66.39 -61.89 -8.03
N LEU A 8 -66.21 -60.69 -8.50
CA LEU A 8 -64.88 -60.13 -8.90
C LEU A 8 -64.20 -59.70 -7.65
N ALA A 9 -63.06 -60.28 -7.32
CA ALA A 9 -62.14 -59.82 -6.29
C ALA A 9 -61.23 -58.69 -6.92
N SER A 10 -61.36 -57.50 -6.41
CA SER A 10 -60.50 -56.38 -6.77
C SER A 10 -59.24 -56.46 -5.92
N THR A 11 -58.10 -56.74 -6.54
CA THR A 11 -56.81 -56.73 -5.92
C THR A 11 -56.25 -55.29 -6.11
N ALA A 12 -56.30 -54.51 -5.05
CA ALA A 12 -55.65 -53.18 -5.03
C ALA A 12 -54.15 -53.38 -4.84
N LEU A 13 -53.37 -53.07 -5.87
CA LEU A 13 -51.90 -53.02 -5.84
C LEU A 13 -51.46 -51.67 -5.24
N ALA A 14 -51.07 -51.66 -3.97
CA ALA A 14 -50.49 -50.49 -3.33
C ALA A 14 -49.04 -50.34 -3.78
N THR A 15 -48.77 -49.45 -4.71
CA THR A 15 -47.41 -49.05 -5.10
C THR A 15 -46.87 -48.07 -4.06
N THR A 16 -45.99 -48.56 -3.20
CA THR A 16 -45.26 -47.72 -2.23
C THR A 16 -44.16 -46.97 -2.99
N MET A 17 -44.36 -45.68 -3.24
CA MET A 17 -43.30 -44.81 -3.73
C MET A 17 -42.36 -44.47 -2.56
N THR A 18 -41.20 -45.11 -2.53
CA THR A 18 -40.11 -44.73 -1.63
C THR A 18 -39.46 -43.47 -2.20
N LEU A 19 -39.76 -42.32 -1.59
CA LEU A 19 -39.04 -41.06 -1.86
C LEU A 19 -37.62 -41.20 -1.25
N THR A 20 -36.64 -41.52 -2.07
CA THR A 20 -35.24 -41.38 -1.65
C THR A 20 -34.88 -39.89 -1.60
N ALA A 21 -34.85 -39.35 -0.40
CA ALA A 21 -34.28 -38.04 -0.17
C ALA A 21 -32.76 -38.09 -0.48
N LEU A 22 -32.36 -37.46 -1.59
CA LEU A 22 -30.96 -37.20 -1.86
C LEU A 22 -30.44 -36.28 -0.77
N PRO A 23 -29.28 -36.56 -0.17
CA PRO A 23 -28.69 -35.64 0.79
C PRO A 23 -28.33 -34.34 0.05
N VAL A 24 -29.02 -33.26 0.36
CA VAL A 24 -28.59 -31.91 0.01
C VAL A 24 -27.31 -31.67 0.79
N SER A 25 -26.17 -31.84 0.14
CA SER A 25 -24.90 -31.42 0.70
C SER A 25 -24.94 -29.89 0.80
N VAL A 26 -25.29 -29.39 1.97
CA VAL A 26 -25.10 -27.97 2.31
C VAL A 26 -23.59 -27.79 2.35
N PHE A 27 -23.04 -27.21 1.31
CA PHE A 27 -21.68 -26.65 1.33
C PHE A 27 -21.72 -25.51 2.34
N PHE A 28 -21.31 -25.80 3.57
CA PHE A 28 -20.88 -24.74 4.46
C PHE A 28 -19.65 -24.12 3.81
N ILE A 29 -19.81 -22.95 3.22
CA ILE A 29 -18.68 -22.06 2.96
C ILE A 29 -18.19 -21.71 4.37
N SER A 30 -17.18 -22.42 4.81
CA SER A 30 -16.43 -22.04 6.00
C SER A 30 -15.85 -20.67 5.69
N THR A 31 -16.46 -19.64 6.21
CA THR A 31 -15.78 -18.34 6.35
C THR A 31 -14.63 -18.64 7.29
N GLY A 32 -13.41 -18.76 6.75
CA GLY A 32 -12.22 -19.01 7.56
C GLY A 32 -12.20 -17.96 8.68
N ALA A 33 -11.98 -18.39 9.90
CA ALA A 33 -11.71 -17.45 10.97
C ALA A 33 -10.47 -16.62 10.58
N ALA A 34 -10.50 -15.31 10.80
CA ALA A 34 -9.31 -14.49 10.67
C ALA A 34 -8.19 -15.11 11.49
N ALA A 35 -6.93 -14.97 11.03
CA ALA A 35 -5.80 -15.43 11.82
C ALA A 35 -5.87 -14.78 13.20
N GLU A 36 -5.57 -15.54 14.25
CA GLU A 36 -5.61 -15.05 15.62
C GLU A 36 -4.72 -13.81 15.74
N GLY A 37 -5.30 -12.69 16.17
CA GLY A 37 -4.59 -11.42 16.33
C GLY A 37 -4.62 -10.47 15.13
N VAL A 38 -5.13 -10.85 13.95
CA VAL A 38 -5.26 -9.92 12.81
C VAL A 38 -6.62 -9.20 12.88
N PRO A 39 -6.65 -7.85 12.95
CA PRO A 39 -7.90 -7.11 12.95
C PRO A 39 -8.67 -7.30 11.62
N SER A 40 -10.01 -7.18 11.69
CA SER A 40 -10.86 -7.23 10.49
C SER A 40 -10.49 -6.13 9.49
N GLY A 41 -10.58 -6.46 8.21
CA GLY A 41 -10.26 -5.56 7.10
C GLY A 41 -8.77 -5.52 6.74
N PHE A 42 -7.87 -6.13 7.52
CA PHE A 42 -6.46 -6.19 7.17
C PHE A 42 -6.15 -7.38 6.26
N ALA A 43 -5.37 -7.12 5.20
CA ALA A 43 -4.79 -8.18 4.41
C ALA A 43 -3.52 -8.72 5.12
N TYR A 44 -3.35 -10.03 5.11
CA TYR A 44 -2.19 -10.67 5.73
C TYR A 44 -1.72 -11.87 4.92
N ALA A 45 -0.47 -12.28 5.14
CA ALA A 45 0.10 -13.45 4.49
C ALA A 45 -0.13 -14.71 5.34
N GLN A 46 -0.61 -15.79 4.71
CA GLN A 46 -0.72 -17.12 5.31
C GLN A 46 -0.13 -18.17 4.36
N GLY A 47 1.06 -18.65 4.68
CA GLY A 47 1.83 -19.50 3.78
C GLY A 47 2.16 -18.74 2.49
N THR A 48 1.67 -19.24 1.37
CA THR A 48 1.90 -18.66 0.02
C THR A 48 0.73 -17.83 -0.50
N ARG A 49 -0.22 -17.45 0.35
CA ARG A 49 -1.44 -16.74 -0.04
C ARG A 49 -1.60 -15.46 0.75
N PHE A 50 -2.22 -14.47 0.12
CA PHE A 50 -2.80 -13.34 0.84
C PHE A 50 -4.21 -13.71 1.30
N MET A 51 -4.54 -13.28 2.49
CA MET A 51 -5.82 -13.49 3.13
C MET A 51 -6.44 -12.15 3.50
N LEU A 52 -7.77 -12.09 3.53
CA LEU A 52 -8.57 -10.97 4.02
C LEU A 52 -9.77 -11.54 4.76
N ASP A 53 -9.96 -11.16 6.00
CA ASP A 53 -11.07 -11.62 6.86
C ASP A 53 -11.24 -13.17 6.84
N GLY A 54 -10.13 -13.90 6.93
CA GLY A 54 -10.10 -15.36 6.96
C GLY A 54 -10.32 -16.07 5.62
N SER A 55 -10.47 -15.33 4.52
CA SER A 55 -10.65 -15.87 3.18
C SER A 55 -9.46 -15.57 2.27
N PRO A 56 -9.12 -16.43 1.30
CA PRO A 56 -8.10 -16.12 0.31
C PRO A 56 -8.42 -14.83 -0.45
N PHE A 57 -7.47 -13.90 -0.48
CA PHE A 57 -7.60 -12.62 -1.16
C PHE A 57 -6.92 -12.66 -2.53
N TYR A 58 -7.73 -12.87 -3.56
CA TYR A 58 -7.29 -12.77 -4.96
C TYR A 58 -7.71 -11.43 -5.52
N TYR A 59 -6.80 -10.75 -6.22
CA TYR A 59 -7.07 -9.41 -6.72
C TYR A 59 -6.50 -9.17 -8.11
N ALA A 60 -7.18 -8.34 -8.87
CA ALA A 60 -6.60 -7.57 -9.96
C ALA A 60 -6.21 -6.20 -9.42
N GLY A 61 -5.12 -5.66 -9.91
CA GLY A 61 -4.61 -4.37 -9.45
C GLY A 61 -4.07 -3.51 -10.60
N THR A 62 -3.76 -2.27 -10.28
CA THR A 62 -3.14 -1.31 -11.22
C THR A 62 -2.13 -0.43 -10.50
N ASN A 63 -1.32 0.30 -11.28
CA ASN A 63 -0.45 1.36 -10.77
C ASN A 63 -1.06 2.72 -11.06
N CYS A 64 -1.06 3.60 -10.06
CA CYS A 64 -1.46 4.99 -10.24
C CYS A 64 -0.55 5.89 -9.41
N TYR A 65 0.61 6.24 -9.98
CA TYR A 65 1.64 7.01 -9.29
C TYR A 65 1.24 8.43 -8.93
N TYR A 66 0.23 9.00 -9.60
CA TYR A 66 -0.19 10.40 -9.41
C TYR A 66 -1.29 10.61 -8.37
N LEU A 67 -1.81 9.57 -7.74
CA LEU A 67 -2.86 9.70 -6.70
C LEU A 67 -2.48 10.66 -5.57
N THR A 68 -1.20 10.75 -5.25
CA THR A 68 -0.70 11.51 -4.10
C THR A 68 -0.29 12.95 -4.42
N PHE A 69 -0.52 13.43 -5.67
CA PHE A 69 -0.19 14.82 -6.01
C PHE A 69 -1.18 15.50 -6.98
N LYS A 70 -2.23 14.82 -7.37
CA LYS A 70 -3.29 15.43 -8.20
C LYS A 70 -4.45 15.96 -7.34
N SER A 71 -5.44 16.58 -8.00
CA SER A 71 -6.63 17.10 -7.35
C SER A 71 -7.48 15.96 -6.74
N GLN A 72 -8.29 16.28 -5.73
CA GLN A 72 -9.22 15.32 -5.15
C GLN A 72 -10.19 14.76 -6.19
N GLU A 73 -10.68 15.60 -7.12
CA GLU A 73 -11.53 15.14 -8.22
C GLU A 73 -10.85 14.07 -9.09
N ALA A 74 -9.57 14.24 -9.42
CA ALA A 74 -8.81 13.24 -10.17
C ALA A 74 -8.67 11.93 -9.37
N VAL A 75 -8.40 12.03 -8.06
CA VAL A 75 -8.34 10.86 -7.17
C VAL A 75 -9.69 10.14 -7.11
N ASP A 76 -10.79 10.87 -6.92
CA ASP A 76 -12.15 10.31 -6.86
C ASP A 76 -12.50 9.56 -8.15
N ASN A 77 -12.14 10.12 -9.31
CA ASN A 77 -12.39 9.48 -10.61
C ASN A 77 -11.60 8.17 -10.75
N VAL A 78 -10.33 8.15 -10.33
CA VAL A 78 -9.52 6.92 -10.36
C VAL A 78 -10.14 5.83 -9.50
N PHE A 79 -10.61 6.14 -8.29
CA PHE A 79 -11.23 5.14 -7.42
C PHE A 79 -12.57 4.63 -7.95
N LYS A 80 -13.41 5.51 -8.54
CA LYS A 80 -14.66 5.11 -9.21
C LYS A 80 -14.40 4.17 -10.38
N ASP A 81 -13.42 4.51 -11.23
CA ASP A 81 -13.05 3.68 -12.37
C ASP A 81 -12.49 2.33 -11.94
N ALA A 82 -11.60 2.33 -10.93
CA ALA A 82 -11.02 1.12 -10.38
C ALA A 82 -12.08 0.19 -9.76
N GLU A 83 -13.04 0.75 -9.02
CA GLU A 83 -14.18 -0.01 -8.47
C GLU A 83 -15.05 -0.59 -9.59
N ALA A 84 -15.40 0.21 -10.60
CA ALA A 84 -16.19 -0.23 -11.75
C ALA A 84 -15.51 -1.35 -12.56
N MET A 85 -14.16 -1.34 -12.60
CA MET A 85 -13.34 -2.40 -13.20
C MET A 85 -13.16 -3.62 -12.29
N GLY A 86 -13.61 -3.59 -11.04
CA GLY A 86 -13.45 -4.66 -10.07
C GLY A 86 -12.03 -4.80 -9.52
N LEU A 87 -11.19 -3.76 -9.66
CA LEU A 87 -9.84 -3.75 -9.09
C LEU A 87 -9.89 -3.69 -7.56
N LYS A 88 -8.94 -4.34 -6.91
CA LYS A 88 -8.88 -4.43 -5.44
C LYS A 88 -7.61 -3.84 -4.84
N VAL A 89 -6.58 -3.62 -5.66
CA VAL A 89 -5.30 -3.06 -5.20
C VAL A 89 -4.83 -2.00 -6.19
N ILE A 90 -4.42 -0.85 -5.67
CA ILE A 90 -3.72 0.19 -6.45
C ILE A 90 -2.35 0.42 -5.83
N ARG A 91 -1.31 0.33 -6.64
CA ARG A 91 0.05 0.68 -6.24
C ARG A 91 0.29 2.16 -6.45
N VAL A 92 0.84 2.84 -5.43
CA VAL A 92 1.00 4.29 -5.39
C VAL A 92 2.34 4.68 -4.76
N TRP A 93 2.84 5.88 -5.10
CA TRP A 93 4.00 6.45 -4.44
C TRP A 93 3.65 6.95 -3.03
N GLY A 94 4.46 6.54 -2.06
CA GLY A 94 4.50 7.10 -0.72
C GLY A 94 5.70 8.02 -0.50
N ASN A 95 6.31 8.53 -1.58
CA ASN A 95 7.42 9.47 -1.54
C ASN A 95 7.25 10.54 -2.61
N LEU A 96 7.55 11.77 -2.24
CA LEU A 96 7.71 12.95 -3.10
C LEU A 96 8.77 13.81 -2.42
N ASP A 97 10.05 13.52 -2.70
CA ASP A 97 11.17 14.11 -1.99
C ASP A 97 11.71 15.28 -2.80
N VAL A 98 11.83 16.43 -2.16
CA VAL A 98 12.38 17.65 -2.78
C VAL A 98 13.65 18.09 -2.04
N GLY A 99 14.34 19.08 -2.59
CA GLY A 99 15.61 19.54 -2.07
C GLY A 99 15.50 20.32 -0.78
N VAL A 100 16.24 21.41 -0.71
CA VAL A 100 16.32 22.30 0.44
C VAL A 100 15.26 23.39 0.34
N LYS A 101 14.43 23.54 1.35
CA LYS A 101 13.42 24.62 1.40
C LYS A 101 14.09 25.97 1.58
N THR A 102 13.85 26.90 0.64
CA THR A 102 14.47 28.22 0.67
C THR A 102 13.75 29.21 1.59
N GLY A 103 12.50 28.94 1.93
CA GLY A 103 11.63 29.87 2.65
C GLY A 103 10.99 30.95 1.75
N THR A 104 11.21 30.88 0.42
CA THR A 104 10.59 31.78 -0.58
C THR A 104 9.55 31.02 -1.40
N THR A 105 8.71 31.75 -2.11
CA THR A 105 7.74 31.24 -3.08
C THR A 105 8.05 31.77 -4.49
N ASP A 106 7.62 30.99 -5.50
CA ASP A 106 7.64 31.42 -6.89
C ASP A 106 6.50 32.41 -7.23
N SER A 107 6.37 32.76 -8.50
CA SER A 107 5.32 33.68 -8.98
C SER A 107 3.90 33.11 -8.85
N GLU A 108 3.76 31.81 -8.67
CA GLU A 108 2.48 31.11 -8.46
C GLU A 108 2.18 30.86 -6.96
N GLY A 109 3.07 31.33 -6.06
CA GLY A 109 2.95 31.15 -4.61
C GLY A 109 3.39 29.78 -4.11
N LYS A 110 4.02 28.95 -4.97
CA LYS A 110 4.53 27.63 -4.59
C LYS A 110 5.87 27.76 -3.88
N PRO A 111 6.17 26.88 -2.90
CA PRO A 111 7.45 26.89 -2.22
C PRO A 111 8.60 26.56 -3.18
N VAL A 112 9.72 27.30 -3.03
CA VAL A 112 10.93 27.11 -3.83
C VAL A 112 11.92 26.23 -3.08
N PHE A 113 12.49 25.28 -3.80
CA PHE A 113 13.52 24.38 -3.30
C PHE A 113 14.78 24.47 -4.14
N THR A 114 15.94 24.29 -3.52
CA THR A 114 17.25 24.17 -4.20
C THR A 114 17.77 22.76 -4.03
N ASN A 115 18.76 22.39 -4.83
CA ASN A 115 19.40 21.06 -4.79
C ASN A 115 18.41 19.89 -4.97
N ASN A 116 17.42 20.07 -5.88
CA ASN A 116 16.43 19.05 -6.19
C ASN A 116 16.96 17.93 -7.09
N ASN A 117 16.47 16.73 -6.89
CA ASN A 117 16.30 15.76 -7.96
C ASN A 117 15.02 16.09 -8.76
N ASP A 118 14.84 15.45 -9.91
CA ASP A 118 13.63 15.66 -10.70
C ASP A 118 12.41 14.96 -10.07
N GLY A 119 11.27 15.68 -10.00
CA GLY A 119 10.02 15.14 -9.50
C GLY A 119 8.80 15.91 -10.00
N PRO A 120 7.76 15.25 -10.54
CA PRO A 120 6.53 15.94 -10.98
C PRO A 120 5.76 16.56 -9.80
N GLY A 121 5.87 16.02 -8.59
CA GLY A 121 5.21 16.55 -7.39
C GLY A 121 5.63 17.97 -7.07
N GLU A 122 6.92 18.30 -7.20
CA GLU A 122 7.42 19.64 -7.01
C GLU A 122 6.76 20.66 -7.97
N LYS A 123 6.58 20.26 -9.24
CA LYS A 123 5.93 21.11 -10.25
C LYS A 123 4.48 21.45 -9.91
N ASP A 124 3.80 20.54 -9.21
CA ASP A 124 2.44 20.74 -8.71
C ASP A 124 2.42 21.41 -7.31
N GLY A 125 3.59 21.71 -6.72
CA GLY A 125 3.72 22.27 -5.39
C GLY A 125 3.50 21.27 -4.26
N ILE A 126 3.46 19.97 -4.56
CA ILE A 126 3.24 18.90 -3.59
C ILE A 126 4.59 18.22 -3.29
N TYR A 127 4.88 18.03 -2.00
CA TYR A 127 6.11 17.38 -1.56
C TYR A 127 5.89 16.68 -0.20
N PHE A 128 6.52 15.54 -0.01
CA PHE A 128 6.38 14.75 1.24
C PHE A 128 7.55 14.95 2.17
N GLN A 129 8.75 15.12 1.64
CA GLN A 129 9.94 15.40 2.40
C GLN A 129 10.75 16.55 1.77
N TYR A 130 11.40 17.34 2.61
CA TYR A 130 12.34 18.38 2.23
C TYR A 130 13.46 18.51 3.26
N PHE A 131 14.62 19.03 2.88
CA PHE A 131 15.70 19.29 3.83
C PHE A 131 15.50 20.64 4.52
N ASP A 132 15.50 20.62 5.85
CA ASP A 132 15.46 21.80 6.68
C ASP A 132 16.88 22.14 7.16
N LYS A 133 17.45 23.27 6.68
CA LYS A 133 18.80 23.69 7.05
C LYS A 133 18.95 24.02 8.54
N ALA A 134 17.91 24.54 9.18
CA ALA A 134 17.97 24.87 10.59
C ALA A 134 18.02 23.63 11.49
N LEU A 135 17.35 22.56 11.05
CA LEU A 135 17.35 21.29 11.74
C LEU A 135 18.49 20.35 11.29
N GLY A 136 19.13 20.65 10.15
CA GLY A 136 20.19 19.83 9.58
C GLY A 136 19.73 18.41 9.17
N LYS A 137 18.48 18.25 8.77
CA LYS A 137 17.91 16.94 8.38
C LYS A 137 16.67 17.09 7.50
N PRO A 138 16.28 16.01 6.81
CA PRO A 138 14.98 15.93 6.16
C PRO A 138 13.83 16.02 7.15
N VAL A 139 12.75 16.66 6.72
CA VAL A 139 11.50 16.84 7.48
C VAL A 139 10.34 16.37 6.63
N THR A 140 9.39 15.66 7.25
CA THR A 140 8.14 15.23 6.60
C THR A 140 7.11 16.35 6.61
N ASN A 141 6.52 16.65 5.46
CA ASN A 141 5.44 17.60 5.31
C ASN A 141 4.08 16.90 5.50
N PHE A 142 3.47 17.08 6.64
CA PHE A 142 2.13 16.55 6.97
C PHE A 142 0.99 17.51 6.57
N GLY A 143 1.29 18.60 5.86
CA GLY A 143 0.32 19.62 5.44
C GLY A 143 -0.54 19.23 4.23
N GLU A 144 -1.35 20.21 3.79
CA GLU A 144 -2.26 20.08 2.64
C GLU A 144 -1.54 19.79 1.32
N ASP A 145 -0.35 20.29 1.16
CA ASP A 145 0.56 20.10 0.04
C ASP A 145 1.57 18.95 0.26
N GLY A 146 1.28 18.08 1.22
CA GLY A 146 2.11 16.96 1.64
C GLY A 146 1.34 15.66 1.86
N ILE A 147 1.66 14.98 2.96
CA ILE A 147 1.11 13.65 3.33
C ILE A 147 -0.42 13.63 3.37
N LYS A 148 -1.08 14.76 3.62
CA LYS A 148 -2.55 14.82 3.58
C LYS A 148 -3.16 14.41 2.23
N LYS A 149 -2.38 14.44 1.15
CA LYS A 149 -2.78 13.86 -0.16
C LYS A 149 -2.85 12.34 -0.10
N LEU A 150 -1.88 11.70 0.55
CA LEU A 150 -1.90 10.25 0.79
C LEU A 150 -3.03 9.86 1.75
N ASP A 151 -3.27 10.66 2.79
CA ASP A 151 -4.38 10.46 3.73
C ASP A 151 -5.72 10.43 3.00
N TYR A 152 -5.93 11.36 2.06
CA TYR A 152 -7.14 11.40 1.24
C TYR A 152 -7.25 10.18 0.33
N ALA A 153 -6.16 9.74 -0.28
CA ALA A 153 -6.15 8.54 -1.12
C ALA A 153 -6.50 7.28 -0.30
N LEU A 154 -5.99 7.14 0.92
CA LEU A 154 -6.32 6.04 1.84
C LEU A 154 -7.81 6.06 2.26
N TYR A 155 -8.33 7.25 2.55
CA TYR A 155 -9.76 7.43 2.86
C TYR A 155 -10.65 7.02 1.69
N GLN A 156 -10.31 7.40 0.45
CA GLN A 156 -11.07 6.99 -0.72
C GLN A 156 -10.90 5.48 -1.02
N ALA A 157 -9.71 4.93 -0.81
CA ALA A 157 -9.47 3.50 -0.95
C ALA A 157 -10.41 2.68 -0.05
N GLU A 158 -10.55 3.06 1.22
CA GLU A 158 -11.48 2.40 2.14
C GLU A 158 -12.93 2.48 1.65
N LYS A 159 -13.39 3.66 1.22
CA LYS A 159 -14.76 3.87 0.71
C LYS A 159 -15.11 3.01 -0.51
N HIS A 160 -14.14 2.74 -1.35
CA HIS A 160 -14.31 1.95 -2.58
C HIS A 160 -13.91 0.47 -2.42
N GLY A 161 -13.56 0.04 -1.20
CA GLY A 161 -13.13 -1.35 -0.93
C GLY A 161 -11.86 -1.75 -1.69
N ILE A 162 -10.99 -0.77 -1.91
CA ILE A 162 -9.69 -0.91 -2.57
C ILE A 162 -8.59 -0.77 -1.53
N LYS A 163 -7.46 -1.44 -1.74
CA LYS A 163 -6.29 -1.33 -0.87
C LYS A 163 -5.13 -0.69 -1.62
N LEU A 164 -4.27 0.03 -0.90
CA LEU A 164 -3.09 0.67 -1.47
C LEU A 164 -1.82 -0.12 -1.14
N LEU A 165 -1.02 -0.36 -2.16
CA LEU A 165 0.37 -0.81 -2.04
C LEU A 165 1.26 0.43 -2.16
N ILE A 166 1.98 0.78 -1.08
CA ILE A 166 2.62 2.09 -0.94
C ILE A 166 4.13 1.92 -0.83
N THR A 167 4.91 2.65 -1.66
CA THR A 167 6.38 2.62 -1.60
C THR A 167 6.91 3.72 -0.71
N PHE A 168 7.96 3.45 0.09
CA PHE A 168 8.58 4.48 0.94
C PHE A 168 9.60 5.36 0.20
N THR A 169 10.23 4.86 -0.86
CA THR A 169 11.22 5.62 -1.65
C THR A 169 11.37 5.05 -3.05
N ASN A 170 12.17 5.71 -3.88
CA ASN A 170 12.44 5.30 -5.25
C ASN A 170 13.95 5.22 -5.50
N TYR A 171 14.40 4.18 -6.22
CA TYR A 171 15.78 4.13 -6.68
C TYR A 171 16.06 5.19 -7.75
N TRP A 172 15.09 5.45 -8.64
CA TRP A 172 15.22 6.42 -9.72
C TRP A 172 15.11 7.85 -9.20
N ASP A 173 15.66 8.80 -9.95
CA ASP A 173 15.68 10.21 -9.57
C ASP A 173 14.31 10.88 -9.62
N ALA A 174 13.38 10.30 -10.39
CA ALA A 174 12.00 10.75 -10.41
C ALA A 174 11.37 10.67 -9.00
N PHE A 175 10.67 11.72 -8.59
CA PHE A 175 10.10 11.88 -7.25
C PHE A 175 11.15 12.01 -6.12
N GLY A 176 12.38 12.40 -6.46
CA GLY A 176 13.48 12.58 -5.53
C GLY A 176 14.21 11.27 -5.20
N GLY A 177 13.60 10.43 -4.40
CA GLY A 177 14.08 9.10 -4.06
C GLY A 177 15.49 9.07 -3.45
N MET A 178 16.16 7.92 -3.59
CA MET A 178 17.48 7.69 -2.98
C MET A 178 18.53 8.74 -3.40
N GLY A 179 18.46 9.23 -4.65
CA GLY A 179 19.33 10.31 -5.12
C GLY A 179 19.14 11.61 -4.36
N GLN A 180 17.92 11.92 -3.93
CA GLN A 180 17.65 13.11 -3.13
C GLN A 180 18.26 13.01 -1.72
N TYR A 181 18.24 11.84 -1.10
CA TYR A 181 18.91 11.62 0.19
C TYR A 181 20.42 11.89 0.10
N VAL A 182 21.07 11.49 -0.99
CA VAL A 182 22.50 11.79 -1.23
C VAL A 182 22.72 13.29 -1.33
N LYS A 183 21.86 14.02 -2.05
CA LYS A 183 21.94 15.49 -2.14
C LYS A 183 21.72 16.17 -0.80
N TRP A 184 20.84 15.67 0.05
CA TRP A 184 20.67 16.18 1.40
C TRP A 184 21.93 16.01 2.27
N ALA A 185 22.69 14.91 2.08
CA ALA A 185 23.93 14.70 2.80
C ALA A 185 25.00 15.77 2.46
N GLU A 186 25.00 16.28 1.23
CA GLU A 186 25.90 17.37 0.81
C GLU A 186 25.67 18.65 1.63
N GLU A 187 24.43 18.91 2.07
CA GLU A 187 24.10 20.05 2.93
C GLU A 187 24.74 19.96 4.34
N LEU A 188 25.16 18.77 4.75
CA LEU A 188 25.94 18.53 5.97
C LEU A 188 27.44 18.46 5.70
N GLY A 189 27.91 18.74 4.47
CA GLY A 189 29.31 18.59 4.09
C GLY A 189 29.76 17.14 3.86
N ILE A 190 28.83 16.18 3.84
CA ILE A 190 29.10 14.78 3.49
C ILE A 190 29.10 14.69 1.96
N SER A 191 30.26 14.83 1.35
CA SER A 191 30.42 14.86 -0.10
C SER A 191 30.96 13.55 -0.66
N GLY A 192 30.81 13.36 -1.99
CA GLY A 192 31.36 12.20 -2.71
C GLY A 192 30.52 10.93 -2.62
N LEU A 193 29.36 10.96 -1.94
CA LEU A 193 28.42 9.87 -1.93
C LEU A 193 27.82 9.63 -3.31
N LYS A 194 27.59 8.36 -3.63
CA LYS A 194 26.84 7.91 -4.80
C LYS A 194 25.46 7.42 -4.36
N LYS A 195 24.54 7.27 -5.30
CA LYS A 195 23.17 6.80 -5.01
C LYS A 195 23.15 5.50 -4.20
N ASP A 196 24.01 4.54 -4.56
CA ASP A 196 24.05 3.23 -3.91
C ASP A 196 24.62 3.28 -2.47
N ASP A 197 25.27 4.39 -2.06
CA ASP A 197 25.66 4.60 -0.66
C ASP A 197 24.43 4.80 0.26
N PHE A 198 23.25 5.01 -0.33
CA PHE A 198 21.98 4.98 0.41
C PHE A 198 21.79 3.68 1.19
N TYR A 199 22.29 2.56 0.69
CA TYR A 199 22.14 1.26 1.35
C TYR A 199 23.09 1.05 2.54
N THR A 200 24.17 1.79 2.62
CA THR A 200 25.25 1.55 3.60
C THR A 200 25.56 2.74 4.50
N ASN A 201 25.24 3.97 4.06
CA ASN A 201 25.51 5.16 4.85
C ASN A 201 24.51 5.30 6.00
N GLU A 202 25.01 5.32 7.23
CA GLU A 202 24.17 5.33 8.43
C GLU A 202 23.28 6.57 8.55
N THR A 203 23.76 7.74 8.07
CA THR A 203 22.97 8.98 8.07
C THR A 203 21.76 8.84 7.14
N LEU A 204 21.96 8.33 5.92
CA LEU A 204 20.88 8.16 4.94
C LEU A 204 19.87 7.10 5.41
N LYS A 205 20.37 5.98 5.96
CA LYS A 205 19.51 4.95 6.57
C LYS A 205 18.72 5.50 7.76
N GLY A 206 19.34 6.34 8.58
CA GLY A 206 18.69 7.00 9.70
C GLY A 206 17.53 7.89 9.25
N TRP A 207 17.74 8.73 8.23
CA TRP A 207 16.69 9.58 7.68
C TRP A 207 15.55 8.78 7.04
N TYR A 208 15.87 7.67 6.36
CA TYR A 208 14.85 6.78 5.83
C TYR A 208 14.00 6.17 6.96
N LYS A 209 14.64 5.72 8.05
CA LYS A 209 13.93 5.20 9.23
C LYS A 209 13.07 6.27 9.90
N ASP A 210 13.56 7.51 10.00
CA ASP A 210 12.80 8.63 10.54
C ASP A 210 11.54 8.89 9.70
N TYR A 211 11.67 8.85 8.37
CA TYR A 211 10.52 8.99 7.46
C TYR A 211 9.50 7.87 7.65
N VAL A 212 9.95 6.62 7.62
CA VAL A 212 9.08 5.45 7.83
C VAL A 212 8.34 5.56 9.17
N ASN A 213 9.06 5.86 10.24
CA ASN A 213 8.46 6.00 11.58
C ASN A 213 7.45 7.16 11.63
N GLY A 214 7.80 8.29 11.07
CA GLY A 214 6.92 9.46 10.99
C GLY A 214 5.64 9.15 10.22
N LEU A 215 5.77 8.52 9.05
CA LEU A 215 4.64 8.18 8.19
C LEU A 215 3.72 7.14 8.85
N LEU A 216 4.26 6.03 9.34
CA LEU A 216 3.48 4.96 9.96
C LEU A 216 2.73 5.39 11.21
N ASN A 217 3.30 6.31 12.00
CA ASN A 217 2.69 6.84 13.22
C ASN A 217 1.87 8.12 12.99
N HIS A 218 1.85 8.66 11.76
CA HIS A 218 0.98 9.79 11.41
C HIS A 218 -0.49 9.40 11.53
N THR A 219 -1.31 10.28 12.10
CA THR A 219 -2.77 10.08 12.18
C THR A 219 -3.44 10.73 10.98
N ASN A 220 -4.08 9.92 10.17
CA ASN A 220 -4.88 10.35 9.04
C ASN A 220 -6.07 11.20 9.52
N PRO A 221 -6.19 12.48 9.14
CA PRO A 221 -7.26 13.34 9.63
C PRO A 221 -8.66 12.98 9.11
N TYR A 222 -8.76 12.17 8.04
CA TYR A 222 -10.04 11.73 7.49
C TYR A 222 -10.61 10.49 8.19
N THR A 223 -9.75 9.62 8.72
CA THR A 223 -10.14 8.36 9.36
C THR A 223 -9.94 8.34 10.87
N GLY A 224 -9.07 9.21 11.38
CA GLY A 224 -8.67 9.25 12.79
C GLY A 224 -7.72 8.11 13.20
N ARG A 225 -7.28 7.27 12.27
CA ARG A 225 -6.35 6.16 12.51
C ARG A 225 -4.91 6.54 12.14
N LYS A 226 -3.94 5.89 12.76
CA LYS A 226 -2.55 5.96 12.26
C LYS A 226 -2.43 5.22 10.94
N LEU A 227 -1.48 5.60 10.08
CA LEU A 227 -1.36 4.95 8.78
C LEU A 227 -1.05 3.45 8.91
N LYS A 228 -0.31 3.03 9.92
CA LYS A 228 -0.09 1.61 10.22
C LYS A 228 -1.37 0.86 10.66
N ASP A 229 -2.37 1.58 11.15
CA ASP A 229 -3.64 1.04 11.61
C ASP A 229 -4.74 1.19 10.54
N GLU A 230 -4.38 1.56 9.30
CA GLU A 230 -5.31 1.73 8.17
C GLU A 230 -5.57 0.41 7.46
N PRO A 231 -6.78 -0.17 7.51
CA PRO A 231 -7.09 -1.41 6.82
C PRO A 231 -7.07 -1.26 5.29
N SER A 232 -7.10 -0.04 4.76
CA SER A 232 -6.92 0.26 3.34
C SER A 232 -5.48 0.14 2.86
N VAL A 233 -4.49 0.01 3.74
CA VAL A 233 -3.13 -0.36 3.36
C VAL A 233 -3.06 -1.87 3.07
N PHE A 234 -2.61 -2.23 1.85
CA PHE A 234 -2.34 -3.62 1.49
C PHE A 234 -0.97 -4.07 1.97
N ALA A 235 0.03 -3.28 1.65
CA ALA A 235 1.41 -3.52 2.06
C ALA A 235 2.26 -2.27 1.88
N TRP A 236 3.40 -2.24 2.57
CA TRP A 236 4.47 -1.25 2.40
C TRP A 236 5.60 -1.85 1.57
N GLU A 237 6.04 -1.16 0.55
CA GLU A 237 7.24 -1.51 -0.21
C GLU A 237 8.43 -0.68 0.29
N LEU A 238 9.54 -1.34 0.57
CA LEU A 238 10.75 -0.65 1.05
C LEU A 238 11.24 0.40 0.06
N ALA A 239 11.17 0.09 -1.22
CA ALA A 239 11.54 1.00 -2.30
C ALA A 239 10.96 0.55 -3.64
N ASN A 240 10.76 1.48 -4.57
CA ASN A 240 10.54 1.15 -5.97
C ASN A 240 11.88 0.80 -6.62
N GLU A 241 11.92 -0.37 -7.25
CA GLU A 241 13.01 -0.90 -8.06
C GLU A 241 14.42 -0.74 -7.43
N PRO A 242 14.64 -1.15 -6.16
CA PRO A 242 15.97 -1.06 -5.55
C PRO A 242 16.96 -1.93 -6.32
N ARG A 243 18.11 -1.35 -6.68
CA ARG A 243 19.17 -1.99 -7.46
C ARG A 243 20.51 -1.35 -7.16
N CYS A 244 21.58 -1.89 -7.74
CA CYS A 244 22.88 -1.25 -7.77
C CYS A 244 23.25 -0.89 -9.20
N ASN A 245 24.03 0.19 -9.38
CA ASN A 245 24.49 0.62 -10.70
C ASN A 245 25.52 -0.34 -11.32
N THR A 246 26.29 -1.01 -10.47
CA THR A 246 27.32 -1.97 -10.92
C THR A 246 27.43 -3.15 -9.94
N ASP A 247 27.94 -4.29 -10.41
CA ASP A 247 28.26 -5.43 -9.55
C ASP A 247 29.26 -5.07 -8.43
N ALA A 248 30.15 -4.12 -8.73
CA ALA A 248 31.13 -3.64 -7.74
C ALA A 248 30.45 -2.90 -6.58
N GLN A 249 29.33 -2.22 -6.82
CA GLN A 249 28.54 -1.53 -5.79
C GLN A 249 27.59 -2.47 -5.04
N CYS A 250 27.25 -3.63 -5.66
CA CYS A 250 26.46 -4.68 -5.02
C CYS A 250 27.28 -5.76 -4.30
N LYS A 251 28.59 -5.55 -4.11
CA LYS A 251 29.41 -6.47 -3.33
C LYS A 251 28.89 -6.64 -1.92
N ASP A 252 29.29 -7.73 -1.29
CA ASP A 252 29.03 -8.01 0.12
C ASP A 252 27.55 -8.03 0.50
N ASN A 253 26.67 -8.33 -0.47
CA ASN A 253 25.22 -8.40 -0.27
C ASN A 253 24.59 -7.11 0.29
N ILE A 254 25.12 -5.93 -0.06
CA ILE A 254 24.67 -4.66 0.53
C ILE A 254 23.16 -4.43 0.36
N LEU A 255 22.61 -4.72 -0.82
CA LEU A 255 21.18 -4.58 -1.08
C LEU A 255 20.35 -5.56 -0.24
N TYR A 256 20.80 -6.82 -0.12
CA TYR A 256 20.14 -7.81 0.75
C TYR A 256 20.18 -7.39 2.22
N ASN A 257 21.36 -6.94 2.69
CA ASN A 257 21.52 -6.50 4.09
C ASN A 257 20.66 -5.28 4.39
N TRP A 258 20.60 -4.31 3.47
CA TRP A 258 19.71 -3.16 3.58
C TRP A 258 18.24 -3.58 3.60
N ALA A 259 17.81 -4.42 2.68
CA ALA A 259 16.42 -4.88 2.62
C ALA A 259 16.02 -5.64 3.89
N LYS A 260 16.93 -6.48 4.41
CA LYS A 260 16.72 -7.18 5.69
C LYS A 260 16.58 -6.19 6.85
N GLU A 261 17.54 -5.27 7.01
CA GLU A 261 17.53 -4.27 8.08
C GLU A 261 16.27 -3.40 8.03
N MET A 262 15.89 -2.90 6.85
CA MET A 262 14.72 -2.03 6.71
C MET A 262 13.41 -2.78 6.89
N SER A 263 13.32 -4.04 6.44
CA SER A 263 12.12 -4.85 6.67
C SER A 263 11.92 -5.18 8.16
N GLU A 264 12.99 -5.48 8.87
CA GLU A 264 12.96 -5.69 10.33
C GLU A 264 12.55 -4.40 11.05
N TYR A 265 13.08 -3.25 10.60
CA TYR A 265 12.70 -1.96 11.16
C TYR A 265 11.22 -1.64 10.92
N VAL A 266 10.72 -1.76 9.68
CA VAL A 266 9.29 -1.54 9.37
C VAL A 266 8.41 -2.41 10.26
N LYS A 267 8.71 -3.72 10.36
CA LYS A 267 7.97 -4.65 11.23
C LYS A 267 8.06 -4.34 12.72
N SER A 268 9.08 -3.62 13.16
CA SER A 268 9.16 -3.15 14.54
C SER A 268 8.23 -1.98 14.84
N VAL A 269 7.83 -1.22 13.81
CA VAL A 269 6.91 -0.07 13.90
C VAL A 269 5.47 -0.49 13.58
N ASP A 270 5.31 -1.38 12.62
CA ASP A 270 4.04 -1.95 12.12
C ASP A 270 4.16 -3.48 12.14
N PRO A 271 3.89 -4.14 13.29
CA PRO A 271 4.09 -5.58 13.51
C PRO A 271 3.08 -6.48 12.77
#